data_f0549c9dc42f9ff360ec7bfabb68963e
#
_entry.id   f0549c9dc42f9ff360ec7bfabb68963e
#
_cell.length_a   1.000
_cell.length_b   1.000
_cell.length_c   1.000
_cell.angle_alpha   90.00
_cell.angle_beta   90.00
_cell.angle_gamma   90.00
#
_symmetry.space_group_name_H-M   'P 1'
#
loop_
_entity.id
_entity.type
_entity.pdbx_description
1 polymer ?
#
loop_
_entity_poly.entity_id
_entity_poly.type
_entity_poly.pdbx_seq_one_letter_code
_entity_poly.pdbx_strand_id
1 'polypeptide(L)'
;LHRVDRRQRQMCIRDRIYNILICKIPSHTLRLFWLRLGGAKIGKGSTVWRNTEVLGVDSLRIGQDSTVAWHCQLDARGGLIIGDHVTIASHVLIIAGGHDLKEPEFWAVGGPIYIHDYAWIASRALLSFGAEIGEGAVVGGQTVVSKPVPPYAIVSGPDAAIKGERCRNLNYKVGGKGLFTLFH
;
A
#
# COMPACT_ATOMS: atom_id res chain seq x y z
N LEU A 1 2.99 -28.08 -14.21
CA LEU A 1 2.79 -28.02 -12.75
C LEU A 1 3.94 -27.23 -12.13
N HIS A 2 3.76 -25.90 -11.94
CA HIS A 2 4.73 -25.08 -11.26
C HIS A 2 4.92 -25.60 -9.82
N ARG A 3 6.15 -25.99 -9.53
CA ARG A 3 6.58 -26.37 -8.18
C ARG A 3 6.49 -25.14 -7.29
N VAL A 4 5.38 -24.98 -6.56
CA VAL A 4 5.22 -23.91 -5.56
C VAL A 4 6.28 -24.13 -4.49
N ASP A 5 7.25 -23.24 -4.44
CA ASP A 5 8.38 -23.29 -3.50
C ASP A 5 7.84 -23.23 -2.05
N ARG A 6 8.57 -23.88 -1.11
CA ARG A 6 8.27 -23.86 0.33
C ARG A 6 8.08 -22.42 0.86
N ARG A 7 8.86 -21.49 0.34
CA ARG A 7 8.80 -20.06 0.69
C ARG A 7 7.45 -19.44 0.29
N GLN A 8 6.97 -19.71 -0.91
CA GLN A 8 5.65 -19.28 -1.39
C GLN A 8 4.50 -19.85 -0.56
N ARG A 9 4.59 -21.14 -0.15
CA ARG A 9 3.56 -21.75 0.70
C ARG A 9 3.50 -21.12 2.10
N GLN A 10 4.65 -20.85 2.73
CA GLN A 10 4.70 -20.21 4.03
C GLN A 10 4.19 -18.77 3.98
N MET A 11 4.47 -18.04 2.90
CA MET A 11 3.96 -16.71 2.63
C MET A 11 2.44 -16.71 2.55
N CYS A 12 1.85 -17.61 1.75
CA CYS A 12 0.40 -17.75 1.62
C CYS A 12 -0.31 -18.08 2.94
N ILE A 13 0.28 -18.88 3.83
CA ILE A 13 -0.32 -19.21 5.13
C ILE A 13 -0.32 -18.01 6.05
N ARG A 14 0.78 -17.27 6.14
CA ARG A 14 0.90 -16.06 6.99
C ARG A 14 -0.04 -14.96 6.52
N ASP A 15 -0.11 -14.73 5.22
CA ASP A 15 -1.03 -13.77 4.61
C ASP A 15 -2.49 -14.15 4.91
N ARG A 16 -2.84 -15.44 4.80
CA ARG A 16 -4.19 -15.90 5.13
C ARG A 16 -4.56 -15.68 6.59
N ILE A 17 -3.69 -16.03 7.52
CA ILE A 17 -3.94 -15.82 8.96
C ILE A 17 -4.12 -14.33 9.22
N TYR A 18 -3.27 -13.48 8.66
CA TYR A 18 -3.41 -12.04 8.77
C TYR A 18 -4.76 -11.57 8.24
N ASN A 19 -5.09 -11.90 7.01
CA ASN A 19 -6.26 -11.38 6.31
C ASN A 19 -7.59 -11.92 6.86
N ILE A 20 -7.62 -13.17 7.38
CA ILE A 20 -8.85 -13.77 7.92
C ILE A 20 -9.09 -13.32 9.37
N LEU A 21 -8.04 -13.24 10.18
CA LEU A 21 -8.16 -13.06 11.64
C LEU A 21 -7.53 -11.74 12.11
N ILE A 22 -6.25 -11.54 11.86
CA ILE A 22 -5.45 -10.50 12.54
C ILE A 22 -5.84 -9.10 12.07
N CYS A 23 -6.10 -8.89 10.78
CA CYS A 23 -6.49 -7.58 10.25
C CYS A 23 -7.79 -7.04 10.87
N LYS A 24 -8.64 -7.91 11.43
CA LYS A 24 -9.91 -7.55 12.06
C LYS A 24 -9.79 -7.16 13.52
N ILE A 25 -8.65 -7.49 14.16
CA ILE A 25 -8.42 -7.16 15.57
C ILE A 25 -8.36 -5.64 15.75
N PRO A 26 -9.04 -5.04 16.73
CA PRO A 26 -9.06 -3.60 16.92
C PRO A 26 -7.71 -2.98 17.32
N SER A 27 -6.77 -3.77 17.82
CA SER A 27 -5.45 -3.31 18.28
C SER A 27 -4.48 -3.08 17.11
N HIS A 28 -4.02 -1.85 16.89
CA HIS A 28 -2.94 -1.54 15.96
C HIS A 28 -1.65 -2.27 16.29
N THR A 29 -1.29 -2.33 17.58
CA THR A 29 -0.06 -2.97 18.02
C THR A 29 0.02 -4.43 17.60
N LEU A 30 -1.07 -5.19 17.79
CA LEU A 30 -1.10 -6.61 17.41
C LEU A 30 -1.03 -6.79 15.89
N ARG A 31 -1.74 -5.95 15.11
CA ARG A 31 -1.66 -6.02 13.65
C ARG A 31 -0.26 -5.72 13.15
N LEU A 32 0.35 -4.65 13.62
CA LEU A 32 1.72 -4.27 13.23
C LEU A 32 2.76 -5.28 13.70
N PHE A 33 2.61 -5.84 14.89
CA PHE A 33 3.47 -6.91 15.39
C PHE A 33 3.42 -8.13 14.46
N TRP A 34 2.23 -8.57 14.07
CA TRP A 34 2.07 -9.69 13.14
C TRP A 34 2.68 -9.41 11.76
N LEU A 35 2.46 -8.23 11.19
CA LEU A 35 3.04 -7.83 9.92
C LEU A 35 4.58 -7.83 9.99
N ARG A 36 5.16 -7.29 11.06
CA ARG A 36 6.62 -7.31 11.27
C ARG A 36 7.15 -8.72 11.44
N LEU A 37 6.46 -9.58 12.19
CA LEU A 37 6.80 -10.99 12.34
C LEU A 37 6.74 -11.71 10.98
N GLY A 38 5.83 -11.31 10.11
CA GLY A 38 5.70 -11.77 8.72
C GLY A 38 6.81 -11.31 7.79
N GLY A 39 7.65 -10.36 8.21
CA GLY A 39 8.78 -9.83 7.44
C GLY A 39 8.56 -8.43 6.88
N ALA A 40 7.39 -7.80 7.11
CA ALA A 40 7.18 -6.41 6.74
C ALA A 40 8.12 -5.47 7.51
N LYS A 41 8.67 -4.47 6.82
CA LYS A 41 9.42 -3.39 7.46
C LYS A 41 8.49 -2.19 7.61
N ILE A 42 8.13 -1.85 8.85
CA ILE A 42 7.20 -0.75 9.13
C ILE A 42 7.88 0.20 10.12
N GLY A 43 8.01 1.45 9.72
CA GLY A 43 8.63 2.52 10.48
C GLY A 43 7.87 2.89 11.76
N LYS A 44 8.52 3.70 12.58
CA LYS A 44 7.95 4.19 13.84
C LYS A 44 6.82 5.18 13.53
N GLY A 45 5.77 5.16 14.33
CA GLY A 45 4.62 6.07 14.17
C GLY A 45 3.63 5.67 13.08
N SER A 46 3.99 4.72 12.22
CA SER A 46 3.10 4.28 11.13
C SER A 46 2.01 3.34 11.62
N THR A 47 0.87 3.39 10.93
CA THR A 47 -0.33 2.61 11.29
C THR A 47 -0.91 1.91 10.06
N VAL A 48 -1.41 0.69 10.28
CA VAL A 48 -2.26 -0.04 9.33
C VAL A 48 -3.58 -0.32 10.03
N TRP A 49 -4.66 0.21 9.49
CA TRP A 49 -5.97 0.13 10.11
C TRP A 49 -6.62 -1.24 9.86
N ARG A 50 -7.65 -1.54 10.66
CA ARG A 50 -8.37 -2.81 10.58
C ARG A 50 -9.00 -3.05 9.22
N ASN A 51 -9.23 -4.33 8.90
CA ASN A 51 -9.79 -4.79 7.63
C ASN A 51 -8.95 -4.39 6.40
N THR A 52 -7.69 -3.99 6.59
CA THR A 52 -6.74 -3.81 5.49
C THR A 52 -6.04 -5.12 5.24
N GLU A 53 -6.22 -5.65 4.03
CA GLU A 53 -5.63 -6.91 3.58
C GLU A 53 -4.24 -6.69 3.02
N VAL A 54 -3.34 -7.64 3.25
CA VAL A 54 -1.96 -7.61 2.74
C VAL A 54 -1.63 -8.95 2.09
N LEU A 55 -1.14 -8.90 0.86
CA LEU A 55 -0.59 -10.03 0.12
C LEU A 55 0.91 -9.81 -0.05
N GLY A 56 1.74 -10.81 0.26
CA GLY A 56 3.19 -10.68 0.19
C GLY A 56 3.77 -9.84 1.33
N VAL A 57 3.40 -10.15 2.57
CA VAL A 57 3.78 -9.38 3.77
C VAL A 57 5.29 -9.15 3.88
N ASP A 58 6.13 -10.08 3.48
CA ASP A 58 7.60 -9.98 3.55
C ASP A 58 8.20 -8.97 2.55
N SER A 59 7.44 -8.59 1.53
CA SER A 59 7.83 -7.61 0.50
C SER A 59 7.23 -6.22 0.74
N LEU A 60 6.48 -6.04 1.85
CA LEU A 60 5.91 -4.75 2.25
C LEU A 60 6.93 -3.90 3.01
N ARG A 61 7.07 -2.64 2.59
CA ARG A 61 7.87 -1.61 3.28
C ARG A 61 7.01 -0.38 3.50
N ILE A 62 6.96 0.12 4.72
CA ILE A 62 6.27 1.36 5.09
C ILE A 62 7.26 2.19 5.92
N GLY A 63 7.47 3.42 5.52
CA GLY A 63 8.32 4.38 6.22
C GLY A 63 7.77 4.82 7.57
N GLN A 64 8.25 5.94 8.09
CA GLN A 64 7.84 6.49 9.38
C GLN A 64 6.59 7.36 9.24
N ASP A 65 5.82 7.46 10.31
CA ASP A 65 4.66 8.36 10.44
C ASP A 65 3.67 8.27 9.26
N SER A 66 3.55 7.09 8.63
CA SER A 66 2.64 6.84 7.52
C SER A 66 1.38 6.12 7.97
N THR A 67 0.27 6.38 7.32
CA THR A 67 -1.02 5.80 7.67
C THR A 67 -1.65 5.10 6.47
N VAL A 68 -2.01 3.84 6.66
CA VAL A 68 -2.90 3.08 5.76
C VAL A 68 -4.24 2.92 6.45
N ALA A 69 -5.28 3.54 5.90
CA ALA A 69 -6.61 3.49 6.47
C ALA A 69 -7.28 2.11 6.26
N TRP A 70 -8.48 1.96 6.73
CA TRP A 70 -9.23 0.71 6.73
C TRP A 70 -9.72 0.27 5.36
N HIS A 71 -9.98 -1.04 5.22
CA HIS A 71 -10.50 -1.65 4.00
C HIS A 71 -9.64 -1.41 2.75
N CYS A 72 -8.34 -1.23 2.93
CA CYS A 72 -7.41 -1.22 1.80
C CYS A 72 -6.99 -2.66 1.46
N GLN A 73 -6.58 -2.86 0.21
CA GLN A 73 -5.89 -4.07 -0.22
C GLN A 73 -4.50 -3.70 -0.72
N LEU A 74 -3.48 -4.25 -0.07
CA LEU A 74 -2.07 -4.01 -0.38
C LEU A 74 -1.47 -5.28 -0.97
N ASP A 75 -1.38 -5.37 -2.29
CA ASP A 75 -0.64 -6.44 -2.94
C ASP A 75 0.84 -6.07 -3.05
N ALA A 76 1.63 -6.59 -2.13
CA ALA A 76 3.07 -6.41 -2.08
C ALA A 76 3.86 -7.58 -2.70
N ARG A 77 3.21 -8.53 -3.39
CA ARG A 77 3.90 -9.69 -3.98
C ARG A 77 4.96 -9.31 -5.00
N GLY A 78 4.75 -8.23 -5.74
CA GLY A 78 5.74 -7.63 -6.64
C GLY A 78 6.68 -6.62 -5.97
N GLY A 79 6.48 -6.34 -4.68
CA GLY A 79 7.12 -5.27 -3.92
C GLY A 79 6.18 -4.07 -3.74
N LEU A 80 6.02 -3.60 -2.51
CA LEU A 80 5.31 -2.35 -2.20
C LEU A 80 6.13 -1.54 -1.22
N ILE A 81 6.58 -0.40 -1.68
CA ILE A 81 7.43 0.52 -0.92
C ILE A 81 6.65 1.82 -0.70
N ILE A 82 6.32 2.10 0.54
CA ILE A 82 5.63 3.31 0.98
C ILE A 82 6.62 4.12 1.81
N GLY A 83 6.83 5.37 1.46
CA GLY A 83 7.75 6.30 2.12
C GLY A 83 7.26 6.80 3.48
N ASP A 84 7.88 7.88 3.93
CA ASP A 84 7.57 8.55 5.20
C ASP A 84 6.40 9.53 5.02
N HIS A 85 5.61 9.74 6.07
CA HIS A 85 4.50 10.72 6.12
C HIS A 85 3.44 10.52 5.03
N VAL A 86 3.30 9.30 4.49
CA VAL A 86 2.31 8.97 3.47
C VAL A 86 0.94 8.74 4.09
N THR A 87 -0.09 9.24 3.43
CA THR A 87 -1.48 8.94 3.79
C THR A 87 -2.17 8.15 2.69
N ILE A 88 -2.59 6.94 3.00
CA ILE A 88 -3.44 6.10 2.15
C ILE A 88 -4.83 6.04 2.79
N ALA A 89 -5.81 6.62 2.11
CA ALA A 89 -7.18 6.68 2.59
C ALA A 89 -7.91 5.33 2.41
N SER A 90 -9.12 5.24 2.93
CA SER A 90 -9.88 3.99 2.97
C SER A 90 -10.26 3.47 1.59
N HIS A 91 -10.33 2.13 1.49
CA HIS A 91 -10.75 1.42 0.26
C HIS A 91 -9.79 1.62 -0.93
N VAL A 92 -8.54 2.00 -0.69
CA VAL A 92 -7.52 2.04 -1.73
C VAL A 92 -7.12 0.62 -2.11
N LEU A 93 -7.02 0.36 -3.41
CA LEU A 93 -6.61 -0.91 -3.98
C LEU A 93 -5.24 -0.75 -4.64
N ILE A 94 -4.25 -1.51 -4.18
CA ILE A 94 -2.91 -1.55 -4.75
C ILE A 94 -2.67 -2.96 -5.29
N ILE A 95 -2.39 -3.07 -6.61
CA ILE A 95 -2.23 -4.34 -7.32
C ILE A 95 -0.85 -4.35 -7.98
N ALA A 96 0.09 -5.12 -7.43
CA ALA A 96 1.47 -5.19 -7.92
C ALA A 96 1.68 -6.21 -9.07
N GLY A 97 0.63 -6.78 -9.60
CA GLY A 97 0.74 -7.79 -10.65
C GLY A 97 -0.48 -7.88 -11.56
N GLY A 98 -0.30 -8.57 -12.67
CA GLY A 98 -1.32 -8.84 -13.67
C GLY A 98 -0.88 -9.98 -14.57
N HIS A 99 -1.37 -9.99 -15.81
CA HIS A 99 -1.00 -10.99 -16.82
C HIS A 99 -0.67 -10.30 -18.14
N ASP A 100 0.28 -10.85 -18.89
CA ASP A 100 0.58 -10.40 -20.24
C ASP A 100 -0.51 -10.92 -21.19
N LEU A 101 -1.29 -9.96 -21.74
CA LEU A 101 -2.40 -10.26 -22.64
C LEU A 101 -1.94 -10.65 -24.04
N LYS A 102 -0.66 -10.47 -24.38
CA LYS A 102 -0.08 -10.82 -25.67
C LYS A 102 0.52 -12.22 -25.67
N GLU A 103 0.77 -12.76 -24.48
CA GLU A 103 1.30 -14.11 -24.32
C GLU A 103 0.18 -15.17 -24.35
N PRO A 104 0.24 -16.14 -25.25
CA PRO A 104 -0.79 -17.19 -25.33
C PRO A 104 -0.95 -17.99 -24.03
N GLU A 105 0.13 -18.13 -23.25
CA GLU A 105 0.14 -18.85 -21.97
C GLU A 105 -0.26 -17.96 -20.78
N PHE A 106 -0.64 -16.72 -21.03
CA PHE A 106 -1.15 -15.79 -20.02
C PHE A 106 -0.18 -15.64 -18.82
N TRP A 107 1.10 -15.42 -19.11
CA TRP A 107 2.15 -15.28 -18.08
C TRP A 107 1.83 -14.17 -17.07
N ALA A 108 2.12 -14.47 -15.81
CA ALA A 108 2.03 -13.47 -14.77
C ALA A 108 3.12 -12.41 -14.97
N VAL A 109 2.72 -11.15 -14.95
CA VAL A 109 3.59 -9.98 -14.98
C VAL A 109 3.33 -9.11 -13.78
N GLY A 110 4.32 -8.32 -13.37
CA GLY A 110 4.17 -7.42 -12.24
C GLY A 110 5.49 -6.75 -11.92
N GLY A 111 5.43 -5.87 -10.97
CA GLY A 111 6.61 -5.13 -10.53
C GLY A 111 6.32 -4.32 -9.27
N PRO A 112 7.36 -3.75 -8.67
CA PRO A 112 7.20 -2.96 -7.48
C PRO A 112 6.37 -1.70 -7.74
N ILE A 113 5.65 -1.28 -6.70
CA ILE A 113 4.95 0.00 -6.65
C ILE A 113 5.66 0.85 -5.60
N TYR A 114 5.96 2.09 -5.97
CA TYR A 114 6.62 3.06 -5.11
C TYR A 114 5.66 4.21 -4.80
N ILE A 115 5.54 4.55 -3.53
CA ILE A 115 4.80 5.72 -3.05
C ILE A 115 5.78 6.50 -2.20
N HIS A 116 6.28 7.62 -2.74
CA HIS A 116 7.29 8.43 -2.08
C HIS A 116 6.71 9.27 -0.93
N ASP A 117 7.59 9.94 -0.21
CA ASP A 117 7.27 10.66 1.01
C ASP A 117 6.17 11.72 0.80
N TYR A 118 5.38 11.98 1.83
CA TYR A 118 4.30 12.98 1.84
C TYR A 118 3.21 12.76 0.78
N ALA A 119 3.20 11.65 0.04
CA ALA A 119 2.13 11.39 -0.92
C ALA A 119 0.78 11.15 -0.22
N TRP A 120 -0.28 11.57 -0.86
CA TRP A 120 -1.65 11.33 -0.40
C TRP A 120 -2.46 10.57 -1.45
N ILE A 121 -2.89 9.38 -1.11
CA ILE A 121 -3.75 8.54 -1.94
C ILE A 121 -5.16 8.61 -1.38
N ALA A 122 -6.05 9.26 -2.10
CA ALA A 122 -7.42 9.46 -1.65
C ALA A 122 -8.27 8.18 -1.83
N SER A 123 -9.43 8.16 -1.17
CA SER A 123 -10.27 6.97 -1.04
C SER A 123 -10.67 6.36 -2.38
N ARG A 124 -10.66 5.03 -2.43
CA ARG A 124 -11.04 4.22 -3.60
C ARG A 124 -10.15 4.41 -4.83
N ALA A 125 -8.98 5.04 -4.70
CA ALA A 125 -8.01 5.02 -5.77
C ALA A 125 -7.48 3.61 -6.02
N LEU A 126 -7.10 3.33 -7.27
CA LEU A 126 -6.48 2.07 -7.69
C LEU A 126 -5.08 2.38 -8.21
N LEU A 127 -4.07 1.76 -7.60
CA LEU A 127 -2.69 1.80 -8.10
C LEU A 127 -2.36 0.42 -8.67
N SER A 128 -2.00 0.35 -9.95
CA SER A 128 -1.56 -0.89 -10.58
C SER A 128 -0.04 -0.94 -10.75
N PHE A 129 0.50 -2.10 -11.07
CA PHE A 129 1.93 -2.26 -11.35
C PHE A 129 2.39 -1.25 -12.42
N GLY A 130 3.59 -0.70 -12.23
CA GLY A 130 4.11 0.42 -13.02
C GLY A 130 3.73 1.81 -12.48
N ALA A 131 2.88 1.90 -11.46
CA ALA A 131 2.64 3.15 -10.75
C ALA A 131 3.83 3.50 -9.85
N GLU A 132 4.28 4.74 -9.96
CA GLU A 132 5.23 5.37 -9.04
C GLU A 132 4.66 6.73 -8.66
N ILE A 133 4.38 6.93 -7.38
CA ILE A 133 3.77 8.17 -6.89
C ILE A 133 4.88 9.04 -6.31
N GLY A 134 5.16 10.15 -6.96
CA GLY A 134 6.23 11.07 -6.57
C GLY A 134 5.98 11.71 -5.19
N GLU A 135 7.07 12.27 -4.62
CA GLU A 135 7.04 12.96 -3.33
C GLU A 135 5.96 14.06 -3.32
N GLY A 136 5.18 14.10 -2.25
CA GLY A 136 4.13 15.10 -2.07
C GLY A 136 2.97 15.04 -3.08
N ALA A 137 2.96 14.08 -3.99
CA ALA A 137 1.90 13.95 -4.97
C ALA A 137 0.55 13.55 -4.33
N VAL A 138 -0.52 13.92 -4.99
CA VAL A 138 -1.90 13.60 -4.58
C VAL A 138 -2.58 12.80 -5.67
N VAL A 139 -3.10 11.65 -5.29
CA VAL A 139 -3.99 10.84 -6.15
C VAL A 139 -5.41 11.04 -5.66
N GLY A 140 -6.25 11.66 -6.47
CA GLY A 140 -7.65 11.92 -6.18
C GLY A 140 -8.47 10.63 -5.98
N GLY A 141 -9.61 10.76 -5.34
CA GLY A 141 -10.50 9.61 -5.10
C GLY A 141 -10.98 8.96 -6.39
N GLN A 142 -11.11 7.62 -6.37
CA GLN A 142 -11.56 6.81 -7.52
C GLN A 142 -10.68 6.93 -8.77
N THR A 143 -9.44 7.41 -8.62
CA THR A 143 -8.49 7.56 -9.70
C THR A 143 -7.74 6.25 -9.94
N VAL A 144 -7.59 5.87 -11.21
CA VAL A 144 -6.77 4.72 -11.62
C VAL A 144 -5.40 5.21 -12.06
N VAL A 145 -4.34 4.73 -11.43
CA VAL A 145 -2.95 5.07 -11.74
C VAL A 145 -2.21 3.82 -12.17
N SER A 146 -1.68 3.83 -13.40
CA SER A 146 -0.86 2.76 -13.99
C SER A 146 0.48 3.27 -14.54
N LYS A 147 0.80 4.54 -14.31
CA LYS A 147 1.99 5.22 -14.81
C LYS A 147 2.59 6.09 -13.71
N PRO A 148 3.85 6.51 -13.83
CA PRO A 148 4.46 7.43 -12.87
C PRO A 148 3.70 8.75 -12.76
N VAL A 149 3.53 9.22 -11.53
CA VAL A 149 2.97 10.53 -11.17
C VAL A 149 4.11 11.41 -10.68
N PRO A 150 4.36 12.57 -11.29
CA PRO A 150 5.45 13.44 -10.89
C PRO A 150 5.34 13.93 -9.43
N PRO A 151 6.46 14.30 -8.79
CA PRO A 151 6.44 14.91 -7.47
C PRO A 151 5.53 16.14 -7.43
N TYR A 152 4.79 16.29 -6.33
CA TYR A 152 3.85 17.38 -6.04
C TYR A 152 2.70 17.56 -7.04
N ALA A 153 2.54 16.64 -8.00
CA ALA A 153 1.42 16.67 -8.92
C ALA A 153 0.12 16.23 -8.24
N ILE A 154 -0.99 16.81 -8.65
CA ILE A 154 -2.34 16.37 -8.28
C ILE A 154 -2.95 15.70 -9.50
N VAL A 155 -3.24 14.42 -9.40
CA VAL A 155 -3.90 13.65 -10.46
C VAL A 155 -5.28 13.22 -10.02
N SER A 156 -6.25 13.26 -10.94
CA SER A 156 -7.61 12.78 -10.66
C SER A 156 -8.35 12.41 -11.95
N GLY A 157 -9.44 11.69 -11.78
CA GLY A 157 -10.28 11.21 -12.87
C GLY A 157 -10.07 9.72 -13.16
N PRO A 158 -10.93 9.11 -13.98
CA PRO A 158 -10.81 7.69 -14.34
C PRO A 158 -9.42 7.34 -14.88
N ASP A 159 -8.87 8.21 -15.75
CA ASP A 159 -7.47 8.16 -16.17
C ASP A 159 -6.74 9.30 -15.49
N ALA A 160 -5.79 8.98 -14.62
CA ALA A 160 -5.06 9.96 -13.83
C ALA A 160 -4.48 11.10 -14.69
N ALA A 161 -5.07 12.27 -14.61
CA ALA A 161 -4.63 13.48 -15.30
C ALA A 161 -4.12 14.51 -14.27
N ILE A 162 -3.04 15.19 -14.62
CA ILE A 162 -2.51 16.28 -13.77
C ILE A 162 -3.53 17.41 -13.72
N LYS A 163 -3.93 17.81 -12.51
CA LYS A 163 -4.89 18.89 -12.25
C LYS A 163 -4.28 20.11 -11.59
N GLY A 164 -3.05 19.99 -11.11
CA GLY A 164 -2.35 21.07 -10.45
C GLY A 164 -1.10 20.60 -9.73
N GLU A 165 -0.54 21.48 -8.91
CA GLU A 165 0.59 21.18 -8.03
C GLU A 165 0.23 21.49 -6.58
N ARG A 166 0.83 20.73 -5.67
CA ARG A 166 0.73 20.91 -4.23
C ARG A 166 1.85 21.82 -3.74
N CYS A 167 1.62 22.56 -2.64
CA CYS A 167 2.70 23.27 -1.97
C CYS A 167 3.83 22.32 -1.56
N ARG A 168 5.07 22.77 -1.66
CA ARG A 168 6.26 21.94 -1.46
C ARG A 168 6.82 21.97 -0.03
N ASN A 169 6.34 22.90 0.81
CA ASN A 169 6.78 23.06 2.21
C ASN A 169 5.98 22.20 3.17
N LEU A 170 5.94 20.88 2.91
CA LEU A 170 5.22 19.92 3.73
C LEU A 170 6.01 19.65 5.03
N ASN A 171 5.35 19.81 6.18
CA ASN A 171 5.96 19.68 7.50
C ASN A 171 5.07 18.98 8.53
N TYR A 172 4.02 18.28 8.09
CA TYR A 172 3.11 17.57 8.97
C TYR A 172 3.55 16.12 9.19
N LYS A 173 3.07 15.56 10.30
CA LYS A 173 3.21 14.13 10.62
C LYS A 173 1.83 13.48 10.64
N VAL A 174 1.68 12.38 9.92
CA VAL A 174 0.41 11.63 9.80
C VAL A 174 0.33 10.41 10.71
N GLY A 175 1.43 10.00 11.31
CA GLY A 175 1.49 8.87 12.23
C GLY A 175 0.66 9.09 13.50
N GLY A 176 0.05 8.03 14.01
CA GLY A 176 -0.83 8.07 15.16
C GLY A 176 -0.12 8.53 16.43
N LYS A 177 -0.61 9.58 17.05
CA LYS A 177 -0.17 10.02 18.37
C LYS A 177 -0.87 9.18 19.44
N GLY A 178 -0.08 8.34 20.14
CA GLY A 178 -0.37 7.91 21.52
C GLY A 178 -1.29 6.71 21.73
N LEU A 179 -1.40 6.36 22.99
CA LEU A 179 -2.12 5.21 23.55
C LEU A 179 -3.63 5.15 23.24
N PHE A 180 -4.23 6.22 22.75
CA PHE A 180 -5.66 6.32 22.48
C PHE A 180 -6.12 5.66 21.18
N THR A 181 -5.22 5.12 20.37
CA THR A 181 -5.55 4.40 19.14
C THR A 181 -5.85 2.90 19.36
N LEU A 182 -6.06 2.47 20.61
CA LEU A 182 -6.36 1.07 20.94
C LEU A 182 -7.71 0.56 20.40
N PHE A 183 -8.62 1.46 20.04
CA PHE A 183 -10.01 1.12 19.68
C PHE A 183 -10.49 1.66 18.31
N HIS A 184 -9.60 2.02 17.41
CA HIS A 184 -9.98 2.42 16.04
C HIS A 184 -9.64 1.37 15.01
#